data_04d3ea76feb85ec654bbe9f6aa17acf1
#
_entry.id   04d3ea76feb85ec654bbe9f6aa17acf1
#
_cell.length_a   1.000
_cell.length_b   1.000
_cell.length_c   1.000
_cell.angle_alpha   90.00
_cell.angle_beta   90.00
_cell.angle_gamma   90.00
#
_symmetry.space_group_name_H-M   'P 1'
#
loop_
_entity.id
_entity.type
_entity.pdbx_description
1 polymer ?
#
loop_
_entity_poly.entity_id
_entity_poly.type
_entity_poly.pdbx_seq_one_letter_code
_entity_poly.pdbx_strand_id
1 'polypeptide(L)'
;SRGLGDVYKRQQLVIHIELDEPLLLPVNYNHILQAVIYRSLDIIPGYAEFLHEGGFMRGQRQYKMFQFSQLKGEYRIENKKITFFSEVSFEVRSPEPLLIRLLGEGIWNKGVTFGNHVYTDVDLELYDYTVEERRLLIRMKSPVTVYATDLKSEKTWYFSPDEEPFCEMINDNFYRKYQAYYGMAPTSGIQLGICENSMPKKLVTRYKGTFITAWYGTYKLSGERKYLDFLYQTGLGAKNAQGFGMFEIL
;
A
#
# COMPACT_ATOMS: atom_id res chain seq x y z
N SER A 1 -30.63 3.89 13.77
CA SER A 1 -29.35 4.05 14.48
C SER A 1 -28.35 3.05 13.93
N ARG A 2 -27.50 3.46 12.99
CA ARG A 2 -26.32 2.70 12.62
C ARG A 2 -25.40 2.76 13.83
N GLY A 3 -25.18 1.61 14.48
CA GLY A 3 -24.49 1.54 15.75
C GLY A 3 -23.03 1.96 15.63
N LEU A 4 -22.51 2.59 16.67
CA LEU A 4 -21.08 2.92 16.86
C LEU A 4 -20.11 1.75 16.58
N GLY A 5 -20.60 0.49 16.61
CA GLY A 5 -19.82 -0.69 16.27
C GLY A 5 -19.37 -0.80 14.80
N ASP A 6 -20.09 -0.20 13.85
CA ASP A 6 -19.75 -0.24 12.42
C ASP A 6 -18.59 0.69 12.04
N VAL A 7 -18.35 1.75 12.80
CA VAL A 7 -17.25 2.70 12.55
C VAL A 7 -15.89 2.06 12.87
N TYR A 8 -15.84 1.06 13.75
CA TYR A 8 -14.60 0.40 14.18
C TYR A 8 -14.08 -0.68 13.22
N LYS A 9 -14.80 -1.01 12.15
CA LYS A 9 -14.39 -2.04 11.19
C LYS A 9 -13.85 -1.51 9.87
N ARG A 10 -13.95 -0.20 9.62
CA ARG A 10 -13.55 0.38 8.34
C ARG A 10 -12.04 0.39 8.19
N GLN A 11 -11.56 -0.28 7.15
CA GLN A 11 -10.16 -0.60 6.92
C GLN A 11 -9.61 -0.01 5.62
N GLN A 12 -10.47 0.73 4.89
CA GLN A 12 -10.14 1.35 3.63
C GLN A 12 -10.65 2.79 3.61
N LEU A 13 -9.76 3.71 3.25
CA LEU A 13 -10.05 5.12 3.04
C LEU A 13 -9.66 5.50 1.63
N VAL A 14 -10.59 6.08 0.88
CA VAL A 14 -10.32 6.74 -0.40
C VAL A 14 -10.36 8.25 -0.14
N ILE A 15 -9.33 8.94 -0.57
CA ILE A 15 -9.15 10.39 -0.40
C ILE A 15 -9.25 11.01 -1.80
N HIS A 16 -10.20 11.90 -2.00
CA HIS A 16 -10.37 12.73 -3.17
C HIS A 16 -9.93 14.14 -2.83
N ILE A 17 -9.18 14.78 -3.71
CA ILE A 17 -8.60 16.11 -3.51
C ILE A 17 -8.90 16.94 -4.75
N GLU A 18 -9.72 17.96 -4.62
CA GLU A 18 -9.88 18.99 -5.65
C GLU A 18 -8.65 19.89 -5.65
N LEU A 19 -8.05 20.08 -6.81
CA LEU A 19 -6.84 20.86 -6.96
C LEU A 19 -7.20 22.29 -7.37
N ASP A 20 -6.99 23.24 -6.47
CA ASP A 20 -7.11 24.68 -6.74
C ASP A 20 -5.96 25.21 -7.62
N GLU A 21 -4.83 24.46 -7.65
CA GLU A 21 -3.73 24.65 -8.60
C GLU A 21 -3.16 23.29 -9.04
N PRO A 22 -2.54 23.19 -10.24
CA PRO A 22 -1.97 21.92 -10.70
C PRO A 22 -0.90 21.36 -9.77
N LEU A 23 -1.02 20.08 -9.41
CA LEU A 23 -0.08 19.38 -8.55
C LEU A 23 1.11 18.84 -9.36
N LEU A 24 2.27 19.44 -9.18
CA LEU A 24 3.52 19.05 -9.84
C LEU A 24 4.38 18.19 -8.91
N LEU A 25 4.66 16.95 -9.31
CA LEU A 25 5.47 15.98 -8.55
C LEU A 25 6.58 15.38 -9.43
N PRO A 26 7.66 14.84 -8.85
CA PRO A 26 8.55 13.94 -9.57
C PRO A 26 7.80 12.63 -9.89
N VAL A 27 8.10 11.94 -11.00
CA VAL A 27 7.42 10.69 -11.36
C VAL A 27 7.56 9.58 -10.30
N ASN A 28 8.55 9.66 -9.44
CA ASN A 28 8.79 8.74 -8.31
C ASN A 28 8.33 9.36 -6.98
N TYR A 29 7.08 9.83 -6.91
CA TYR A 29 6.51 10.57 -5.79
C TYR A 29 6.06 9.72 -4.59
N ASN A 30 6.21 8.40 -4.60
CA ASN A 30 5.73 7.54 -3.51
C ASN A 30 6.19 7.99 -2.11
N HIS A 31 7.43 8.49 -1.98
CA HIS A 31 7.94 9.00 -0.71
C HIS A 31 7.25 10.29 -0.26
N ILE A 32 6.75 11.10 -1.20
CA ILE A 32 5.98 12.31 -0.91
C ILE A 32 4.60 11.91 -0.39
N LEU A 33 3.93 10.98 -1.07
CA LEU A 33 2.62 10.48 -0.65
C LEU A 33 2.69 9.75 0.70
N GLN A 34 3.76 8.99 0.94
CA GLN A 34 4.02 8.42 2.26
C GLN A 34 4.16 9.51 3.33
N ALA A 35 4.87 10.60 3.04
CA ALA A 35 5.03 11.72 3.98
C ALA A 35 3.70 12.42 4.27
N VAL A 36 2.81 12.56 3.28
CA VAL A 36 1.43 13.04 3.47
C VAL A 36 0.71 12.17 4.49
N ILE A 37 0.73 10.84 4.31
CA ILE A 37 0.08 9.90 5.22
C ILE A 37 0.60 10.06 6.65
N TYR A 38 1.92 10.07 6.85
CA TYR A 38 2.49 10.23 8.20
C TYR A 38 2.15 11.58 8.85
N ARG A 39 2.18 12.68 8.10
CA ARG A 39 1.80 14.01 8.63
C ARG A 39 0.33 14.06 9.03
N SER A 40 -0.55 13.38 8.28
CA SER A 40 -1.97 13.33 8.61
C SER A 40 -2.27 12.45 9.83
N LEU A 41 -1.42 11.47 10.12
CA LEU A 41 -1.53 10.63 11.31
C LEU A 41 -1.04 11.31 12.61
N ASP A 42 -0.35 12.44 12.50
CA ASP A 42 0.21 13.18 13.64
C ASP A 42 -0.85 14.06 14.34
N ILE A 43 -2.04 13.47 14.60
CA ILE A 43 -3.10 14.06 15.42
C ILE A 43 -2.91 13.62 16.88
N ILE A 44 -2.50 12.37 17.08
CA ILE A 44 -2.14 11.84 18.40
C ILE A 44 -0.63 11.87 18.51
N PRO A 45 -0.07 12.65 19.47
CA PRO A 45 1.37 12.71 19.68
C PRO A 45 1.96 11.29 19.85
N GLY A 46 3.01 10.99 19.08
CA GLY A 46 3.72 9.72 19.14
C GLY A 46 3.13 8.58 18.31
N TYR A 47 1.92 8.68 17.75
CA TYR A 47 1.37 7.61 16.93
C TYR A 47 2.08 7.47 15.58
N ALA A 48 2.35 8.59 14.92
CA ALA A 48 3.14 8.59 13.69
C ALA A 48 4.57 8.10 13.93
N GLU A 49 5.19 8.48 15.06
CA GLU A 49 6.51 8.01 15.51
C GLU A 49 6.49 6.50 15.80
N PHE A 50 5.50 5.99 16.53
CA PHE A 50 5.31 4.55 16.75
C PHE A 50 5.26 3.79 15.43
N LEU A 51 4.46 4.25 14.45
CA LEU A 51 4.40 3.61 13.14
C LEU A 51 5.73 3.72 12.39
N HIS A 52 6.43 4.84 12.51
CA HIS A 52 7.70 5.07 11.80
C HIS A 52 8.85 4.26 12.40
N GLU A 53 8.99 4.24 13.73
CA GLU A 53 10.12 3.65 14.44
C GLU A 53 9.82 2.26 15.04
N GLY A 54 8.61 2.05 15.56
CA GLY A 54 8.20 0.80 16.20
C GLY A 54 7.48 -0.16 15.24
N GLY A 55 6.27 0.19 14.83
CA GLY A 55 5.39 -0.65 14.01
C GLY A 55 5.20 -2.04 14.62
N PHE A 56 4.84 -3.01 13.78
CA PHE A 56 4.66 -4.40 14.17
C PHE A 56 5.96 -5.18 13.91
N MET A 57 6.56 -5.71 14.96
CA MET A 57 7.89 -6.32 14.91
C MET A 57 7.83 -7.82 14.78
N ARG A 58 8.71 -8.39 13.94
CA ARG A 58 9.07 -9.80 13.96
C ARG A 58 10.59 -9.95 13.83
N GLY A 59 11.25 -10.31 14.93
CA GLY A 59 12.72 -10.26 15.00
C GLY A 59 13.21 -8.84 14.74
N GLN A 60 14.12 -8.67 13.80
CA GLN A 60 14.64 -7.36 13.38
C GLN A 60 13.80 -6.68 12.27
N ARG A 61 12.76 -7.33 11.77
CA ARG A 61 11.93 -6.77 10.70
C ARG A 61 10.72 -6.05 11.26
N GLN A 62 10.48 -4.86 10.72
CA GLN A 62 9.39 -3.98 11.07
C GLN A 62 8.36 -3.94 9.94
N TYR A 63 7.08 -4.03 10.31
CA TYR A 63 5.94 -3.92 9.40
C TYR A 63 5.05 -2.76 9.85
N LYS A 64 4.66 -1.92 8.90
CA LYS A 64 3.84 -0.73 9.18
C LYS A 64 2.34 -1.01 9.11
N MET A 65 1.95 -2.16 8.57
CA MET A 65 0.57 -2.66 8.42
C MET A 65 -0.38 -1.68 7.70
N PHE A 66 0.13 -0.91 6.76
CA PHE A 66 -0.69 -0.17 5.81
C PHE A 66 -0.08 -0.22 4.41
N GLN A 67 -0.92 0.07 3.45
CA GLN A 67 -0.55 0.22 2.04
C GLN A 67 -1.31 1.39 1.43
N PHE A 68 -0.83 1.88 0.30
CA PHE A 68 -1.52 2.92 -0.44
C PHE A 68 -1.35 2.76 -1.95
N SER A 69 -2.35 3.26 -2.69
CA SER A 69 -2.33 3.27 -4.14
C SER A 69 -1.48 4.42 -4.68
N GLN A 70 -1.22 4.39 -5.98
CA GLN A 70 -0.76 5.56 -6.71
C GLN A 70 -1.87 6.60 -6.82
N LEU A 71 -1.50 7.88 -7.05
CA LEU A 71 -2.47 8.92 -7.37
C LEU A 71 -3.16 8.59 -8.69
N LYS A 72 -4.47 8.75 -8.70
CA LYS A 72 -5.33 8.70 -9.88
C LYS A 72 -5.82 10.11 -10.18
N GLY A 73 -5.94 10.47 -11.43
CA GLY A 73 -6.39 11.77 -11.90
C GLY A 73 -5.94 11.99 -13.33
N GLU A 74 -6.36 13.07 -13.95
CA GLU A 74 -5.83 13.49 -15.24
C GLU A 74 -4.41 14.05 -15.05
N TYR A 75 -3.47 13.57 -15.85
CA TYR A 75 -2.07 13.97 -15.71
C TYR A 75 -1.33 14.08 -17.03
N ARG A 76 -0.20 14.82 -16.98
CA ARG A 76 0.82 14.90 -18.04
C ARG A 76 2.19 14.59 -17.45
N ILE A 77 3.01 13.85 -18.19
CA ILE A 77 4.41 13.57 -17.82
C ILE A 77 5.34 14.32 -18.77
N GLU A 78 6.18 15.18 -18.21
CA GLU A 78 7.22 15.91 -18.93
C GLU A 78 8.48 16.01 -18.06
N ASN A 79 9.65 15.81 -18.65
CA ASN A 79 10.95 16.00 -17.98
C ASN A 79 11.08 15.28 -16.62
N LYS A 80 10.62 14.02 -16.52
CA LYS A 80 10.59 13.21 -15.28
C LYS A 80 9.74 13.82 -14.16
N LYS A 81 8.80 14.68 -14.50
CA LYS A 81 7.78 15.24 -13.62
C LYS A 81 6.41 14.81 -14.10
N ILE A 82 5.48 14.66 -13.17
CA ILE A 82 4.07 14.41 -13.42
C ILE A 82 3.29 15.59 -12.89
N THR A 83 2.40 16.14 -13.72
CA THR A 83 1.49 17.22 -13.35
C THR A 83 0.09 16.67 -13.37
N PHE A 84 -0.61 16.75 -12.25
CA PHE A 84 -2.03 16.43 -12.14
C PHE A 84 -2.85 17.71 -12.25
N PHE A 85 -4.05 17.56 -12.84
CA PHE A 85 -4.99 18.66 -13.06
C PHE A 85 -6.33 18.35 -12.39
N SER A 86 -7.06 19.37 -11.99
CA SER A 86 -8.43 19.33 -11.47
C SER A 86 -8.60 18.50 -10.20
N GLU A 87 -8.54 17.19 -10.27
CA GLU A 87 -8.76 16.27 -9.15
C GLU A 87 -7.70 15.16 -9.12
N VAL A 88 -7.32 14.75 -7.91
CA VAL A 88 -6.57 13.52 -7.68
C VAL A 88 -7.21 12.70 -6.58
N SER A 89 -7.07 11.39 -6.67
CA SER A 89 -7.48 10.50 -5.59
C SER A 89 -6.43 9.43 -5.32
N PHE A 90 -6.40 8.95 -4.08
CA PHE A 90 -5.63 7.77 -3.69
C PHE A 90 -6.32 7.01 -2.56
N GLU A 91 -5.92 5.79 -2.39
CA GLU A 91 -6.51 4.85 -1.45
C GLU A 91 -5.49 4.40 -0.43
N VAL A 92 -5.89 4.30 0.83
CA VAL A 92 -5.11 3.71 1.92
C VAL A 92 -5.90 2.57 2.55
N ARG A 93 -5.24 1.45 2.81
CA ARG A 93 -5.81 0.30 3.52
C ARG A 93 -4.92 -0.09 4.69
N SER A 94 -5.55 -0.58 5.75
CA SER A 94 -4.86 -1.11 6.93
C SER A 94 -5.77 -2.09 7.68
N PRO A 95 -5.24 -3.17 8.28
CA PRO A 95 -5.98 -3.97 9.24
C PRO A 95 -6.21 -3.24 10.56
N GLU A 96 -5.56 -2.07 10.77
CA GLU A 96 -5.70 -1.22 11.95
C GLU A 96 -6.77 -0.14 11.74
N PRO A 97 -8.01 -0.30 12.27
CA PRO A 97 -9.06 0.70 12.11
C PRO A 97 -8.69 2.06 12.71
N LEU A 98 -7.88 2.07 13.76
CA LEU A 98 -7.39 3.31 14.39
C LEU A 98 -6.56 4.12 13.39
N LEU A 99 -5.68 3.48 12.61
CA LEU A 99 -4.88 4.14 11.58
C LEU A 99 -5.78 4.85 10.56
N ILE A 100 -6.76 4.13 10.03
CA ILE A 100 -7.69 4.65 9.02
C ILE A 100 -8.49 5.84 9.57
N ARG A 101 -8.99 5.72 10.82
CA ARG A 101 -9.71 6.80 11.48
C ARG A 101 -8.84 8.04 11.68
N LEU A 102 -7.64 7.88 12.26
CA LEU A 102 -6.73 9.01 12.51
C LEU A 102 -6.29 9.68 11.20
N LEU A 103 -6.04 8.89 10.15
CA LEU A 103 -5.71 9.42 8.84
C LEU A 103 -6.86 10.28 8.29
N GLY A 104 -8.10 9.78 8.34
CA GLY A 104 -9.28 10.52 7.91
C GLY A 104 -9.49 11.80 8.72
N GLU A 105 -9.43 11.74 10.05
CA GLU A 105 -9.54 12.91 10.94
C GLU A 105 -8.44 13.95 10.65
N GLY A 106 -7.20 13.50 10.42
CA GLY A 106 -6.08 14.40 10.12
C GLY A 106 -6.25 15.14 8.80
N ILE A 107 -6.65 14.41 7.77
CA ILE A 107 -6.92 15.00 6.45
C ILE A 107 -8.11 15.95 6.52
N TRP A 108 -9.20 15.56 7.17
CA TRP A 108 -10.38 16.39 7.32
C TRP A 108 -10.09 17.72 8.02
N ASN A 109 -9.28 17.68 9.08
CA ASN A 109 -8.98 18.86 9.89
C ASN A 109 -7.90 19.78 9.30
N LYS A 110 -6.93 19.21 8.57
CA LYS A 110 -5.72 19.94 8.13
C LYS A 110 -5.57 20.04 6.61
N GLY A 111 -6.44 19.36 5.84
CA GLY A 111 -6.24 19.16 4.40
C GLY A 111 -5.06 18.23 4.08
N VAL A 112 -4.70 18.21 2.82
CA VAL A 112 -3.58 17.41 2.29
C VAL A 112 -2.45 18.34 1.84
N THR A 113 -1.27 18.16 2.42
CA THR A 113 -0.10 19.01 2.12
C THR A 113 0.86 18.32 1.16
N PHE A 114 1.04 18.88 -0.04
CA PHE A 114 2.11 18.53 -0.96
C PHE A 114 3.13 19.67 -1.04
N GLY A 115 4.36 19.39 -0.62
CA GLY A 115 5.38 20.43 -0.55
C GLY A 115 5.00 21.54 0.45
N ASN A 116 4.79 22.76 -0.06
CA ASN A 116 4.37 23.93 0.73
C ASN A 116 2.89 24.29 0.52
N HIS A 117 2.18 23.58 -0.38
CA HIS A 117 0.77 23.86 -0.66
C HIS A 117 -0.14 22.91 0.12
N VAL A 118 -1.25 23.45 0.64
CA VAL A 118 -2.27 22.72 1.38
C VAL A 118 -3.57 22.74 0.59
N TYR A 119 -3.99 21.57 0.11
CA TYR A 119 -5.29 21.38 -0.51
C TYR A 119 -6.32 21.09 0.57
N THR A 120 -7.34 21.93 0.68
CA THR A 120 -8.37 21.85 1.73
C THR A 120 -9.71 21.33 1.23
N ASP A 121 -9.92 21.33 -0.08
CA ASP A 121 -11.11 20.75 -0.70
C ASP A 121 -10.91 19.26 -0.86
N VAL A 122 -11.32 18.50 0.17
CA VAL A 122 -11.11 17.06 0.25
C VAL A 122 -12.42 16.35 0.57
N ASP A 123 -12.66 15.23 -0.13
CA ASP A 123 -13.73 14.31 0.18
C ASP A 123 -13.16 12.95 0.60
N LEU A 124 -13.79 12.32 1.59
CA LEU A 124 -13.31 11.10 2.23
C LEU A 124 -14.37 10.00 2.18
N GLU A 125 -14.05 8.91 1.51
CA GLU A 125 -14.91 7.73 1.44
C GLU A 125 -14.31 6.60 2.26
N LEU A 126 -15.08 6.11 3.24
CA LEU A 126 -14.70 5.01 4.11
C LEU A 126 -15.43 3.74 3.71
N TYR A 127 -14.68 2.67 3.44
CA TYR A 127 -15.21 1.38 3.08
C TYR A 127 -14.85 0.31 4.11
N ASP A 128 -15.76 -0.64 4.24
CA ASP A 128 -15.57 -1.91 4.93
C ASP A 128 -15.75 -3.01 3.89
N TYR A 129 -14.66 -3.64 3.49
CA TYR A 129 -14.70 -4.72 2.52
C TYR A 129 -14.04 -5.96 3.12
N THR A 130 -14.76 -7.08 3.07
CA THR A 130 -14.28 -8.38 3.54
C THR A 130 -14.21 -9.33 2.37
N VAL A 131 -13.08 -10.01 2.23
CA VAL A 131 -12.90 -11.02 1.18
C VAL A 131 -13.65 -12.30 1.56
N GLU A 132 -14.63 -12.68 0.75
CA GLU A 132 -15.47 -13.86 0.99
C GLU A 132 -15.05 -15.10 0.18
N GLU A 133 -14.28 -14.91 -0.90
CA GLU A 133 -13.84 -15.99 -1.78
C GLU A 133 -12.50 -16.56 -1.32
N ARG A 134 -12.23 -17.80 -1.77
CA ARG A 134 -10.94 -18.49 -1.58
C ARG A 134 -10.03 -18.42 -2.81
N ARG A 135 -10.56 -17.92 -3.91
CA ARG A 135 -9.86 -17.75 -5.19
C ARG A 135 -10.24 -16.43 -5.78
N LEU A 136 -9.27 -15.61 -6.03
CA LEU A 136 -9.43 -14.24 -6.52
C LEU A 136 -8.69 -14.08 -7.84
N LEU A 137 -9.30 -13.35 -8.76
CA LEU A 137 -8.60 -12.71 -9.86
C LEU A 137 -8.29 -11.30 -9.42
N ILE A 138 -7.01 -10.94 -9.36
CA ILE A 138 -6.57 -9.64 -8.84
C ILE A 138 -5.76 -8.89 -9.88
N ARG A 139 -5.87 -7.57 -9.87
CA ARG A 139 -5.03 -6.66 -10.66
C ARG A 139 -4.29 -5.69 -9.74
N MET A 140 -3.01 -5.50 -10.00
CA MET A 140 -2.20 -4.60 -9.17
C MET A 140 -2.57 -3.13 -9.39
N LYS A 141 -3.00 -2.44 -8.33
CA LYS A 141 -3.21 -0.97 -8.27
C LYS A 141 -1.90 -0.23 -8.04
N SER A 142 -0.99 -0.82 -7.27
CA SER A 142 0.41 -0.42 -7.18
C SER A 142 1.30 -1.65 -7.43
N PRO A 143 2.50 -1.48 -8.04
CA PRO A 143 3.27 -2.64 -8.50
C PRO A 143 3.77 -3.48 -7.32
N VAL A 144 3.80 -4.80 -7.48
CA VAL A 144 4.32 -5.72 -6.45
C VAL A 144 5.82 -5.89 -6.58
N THR A 145 6.51 -5.96 -5.45
CA THR A 145 7.96 -6.20 -5.40
C THR A 145 8.31 -7.25 -4.36
N VAL A 146 9.24 -8.12 -4.74
CA VAL A 146 9.94 -9.05 -3.84
C VAL A 146 11.42 -9.02 -4.16
N TYR A 147 12.25 -9.17 -3.13
CA TYR A 147 13.70 -9.08 -3.27
C TYR A 147 14.41 -9.85 -2.17
N ALA A 148 15.64 -10.27 -2.48
CA ALA A 148 16.60 -10.76 -1.51
C ALA A 148 17.82 -9.85 -1.47
N THR A 149 18.38 -9.66 -0.28
CA THR A 149 19.62 -8.91 -0.08
C THR A 149 20.65 -9.83 0.54
N ASP A 150 21.79 -9.95 -0.11
CA ASP A 150 22.95 -10.62 0.48
C ASP A 150 23.59 -9.69 1.54
N LEU A 151 23.62 -10.16 2.78
CA LEU A 151 24.13 -9.40 3.92
C LEU A 151 25.64 -9.14 3.85
N LYS A 152 26.39 -9.92 3.05
CA LYS A 152 27.85 -9.75 2.91
C LYS A 152 28.22 -8.73 1.85
N SER A 153 27.55 -8.80 0.69
CA SER A 153 27.82 -7.94 -0.46
C SER A 153 26.91 -6.71 -0.53
N GLU A 154 25.90 -6.63 0.31
CA GLU A 154 24.83 -5.63 0.31
C GLU A 154 24.06 -5.54 -1.03
N LYS A 155 24.28 -6.51 -1.92
CA LYS A 155 23.56 -6.58 -3.20
C LYS A 155 22.12 -7.01 -2.99
N THR A 156 21.21 -6.31 -3.67
CA THR A 156 19.78 -6.63 -3.70
C THR A 156 19.39 -7.12 -5.08
N TRP A 157 18.74 -8.27 -5.15
CA TRP A 157 18.13 -8.84 -6.35
C TRP A 157 16.63 -8.77 -6.24
N TYR A 158 15.99 -8.28 -7.29
CA TYR A 158 14.54 -8.22 -7.42
C TYR A 158 14.09 -9.33 -8.36
N PHE A 159 13.14 -10.14 -7.93
CA PHE A 159 12.65 -11.29 -8.68
C PHE A 159 11.42 -10.90 -9.51
N SER A 160 11.42 -11.36 -10.76
CA SER A 160 10.31 -11.21 -11.71
C SER A 160 9.23 -12.25 -11.44
N PRO A 161 7.94 -11.97 -11.76
CA PRO A 161 6.85 -12.93 -11.57
C PRO A 161 6.99 -14.27 -12.28
N ASP A 162 7.80 -14.34 -13.34
CA ASP A 162 8.14 -15.56 -14.10
C ASP A 162 9.30 -16.36 -13.48
N GLU A 163 10.01 -15.81 -12.49
CA GLU A 163 11.06 -16.51 -11.75
C GLU A 163 10.48 -17.31 -10.59
N GLU A 164 10.95 -18.56 -10.42
CA GLU A 164 10.48 -19.50 -9.40
C GLU A 164 10.42 -18.90 -7.98
N PRO A 165 11.44 -18.15 -7.50
CA PRO A 165 11.41 -17.61 -6.14
C PRO A 165 10.33 -16.56 -5.89
N PHE A 166 9.73 -15.96 -6.93
CA PHE A 166 8.78 -14.86 -6.76
C PHE A 166 7.57 -15.24 -5.90
N CYS A 167 6.91 -16.35 -6.26
CA CYS A 167 5.71 -16.81 -5.55
C CYS A 167 6.03 -17.27 -4.12
N GLU A 168 7.16 -17.95 -3.94
CA GLU A 168 7.63 -18.37 -2.61
C GLU A 168 7.91 -17.17 -1.71
N MET A 169 8.56 -16.13 -2.22
CA MET A 169 8.86 -14.90 -1.47
C MET A 169 7.61 -14.09 -1.14
N ILE A 170 6.58 -14.11 -2.00
CA ILE A 170 5.26 -13.53 -1.69
C ILE A 170 4.65 -14.27 -0.50
N ASN A 171 4.65 -15.60 -0.53
CA ASN A 171 4.12 -16.42 0.54
C ASN A 171 4.90 -16.25 1.85
N ASP A 172 6.23 -16.25 1.80
CA ASP A 172 7.10 -15.98 2.93
C ASP A 172 6.86 -14.59 3.56
N ASN A 173 6.67 -13.58 2.72
CA ASN A 173 6.35 -12.24 3.18
C ASN A 173 4.99 -12.20 3.88
N PHE A 174 3.99 -12.90 3.32
CA PHE A 174 2.69 -13.07 3.97
C PHE A 174 2.83 -13.70 5.35
N TYR A 175 3.54 -14.84 5.49
CA TYR A 175 3.76 -15.53 6.76
C TYR A 175 4.36 -14.60 7.82
N ARG A 176 5.41 -13.90 7.46
CA ARG A 176 6.11 -12.98 8.38
C ARG A 176 5.25 -11.82 8.81
N LYS A 177 4.52 -11.23 7.87
CA LYS A 177 3.60 -10.10 8.09
C LYS A 177 2.43 -10.50 8.99
N TYR A 178 1.81 -11.64 8.69
CA TYR A 178 0.72 -12.20 9.48
C TYR A 178 1.16 -12.50 10.91
N GLN A 179 2.31 -13.16 11.08
CA GLN A 179 2.86 -13.46 12.39
C GLN A 179 3.25 -12.19 13.18
N ALA A 180 3.76 -11.16 12.51
CA ALA A 180 4.08 -9.88 13.15
C ALA A 180 2.82 -9.20 13.70
N TYR A 181 1.70 -9.33 13.00
CA TYR A 181 0.45 -8.70 13.38
C TYR A 181 -0.35 -9.48 14.44
N TYR A 182 -0.53 -10.79 14.22
CA TYR A 182 -1.36 -11.63 15.10
C TYR A 182 -0.59 -12.35 16.20
N GLY A 183 0.76 -12.29 16.22
CA GLY A 183 1.59 -13.03 17.17
C GLY A 183 1.70 -14.52 16.92
N MET A 184 0.97 -15.07 15.93
CA MET A 184 0.95 -16.49 15.57
C MET A 184 1.14 -16.70 14.07
N ALA A 185 1.79 -17.80 13.69
CA ALA A 185 1.95 -18.15 12.29
C ALA A 185 0.61 -18.56 11.65
N PRO A 186 0.39 -18.28 10.35
CA PRO A 186 -0.75 -18.82 9.64
C PRO A 186 -0.66 -20.34 9.54
N THR A 187 -1.80 -21.03 9.55
CA THR A 187 -1.88 -22.51 9.49
C THR A 187 -1.72 -23.07 8.08
N SER A 188 -1.90 -22.21 7.07
CA SER A 188 -1.69 -22.55 5.66
C SER A 188 -1.13 -21.35 4.91
N GLY A 189 -0.51 -21.60 3.76
CA GLY A 189 -0.01 -20.56 2.87
C GLY A 189 -1.06 -20.03 1.92
N ILE A 190 -0.60 -19.10 1.09
CA ILE A 190 -1.32 -18.59 -0.08
C ILE A 190 -0.62 -19.06 -1.35
N GLN A 191 -1.35 -19.09 -2.46
CA GLN A 191 -0.80 -19.40 -3.77
C GLN A 191 -1.04 -18.21 -4.70
N LEU A 192 -0.01 -17.82 -5.42
CA LEU A 192 -0.07 -16.79 -6.45
C LEU A 192 0.33 -17.41 -7.79
N GLY A 193 -0.44 -17.15 -8.84
CA GLY A 193 -0.14 -17.57 -10.20
C GLY A 193 -0.36 -16.45 -11.19
N ILE A 194 0.47 -16.40 -12.24
CA ILE A 194 0.28 -15.46 -13.35
C ILE A 194 -0.93 -15.90 -14.17
N CYS A 195 -1.75 -14.97 -14.63
CA CYS A 195 -2.82 -15.27 -15.57
C CYS A 195 -2.21 -15.52 -16.96
N GLU A 196 -2.66 -16.56 -17.65
CA GLU A 196 -2.16 -16.99 -18.96
C GLU A 196 -2.13 -15.87 -20.02
N ASN A 197 -3.08 -14.94 -19.94
CA ASN A 197 -3.22 -13.81 -20.88
C ASN A 197 -2.66 -12.48 -20.29
N SER A 198 -1.94 -12.51 -19.19
CA SER A 198 -1.38 -11.33 -18.54
C SER A 198 0.14 -11.35 -18.62
N MET A 199 0.72 -10.40 -19.33
CA MET A 199 2.16 -10.18 -19.28
C MET A 199 2.48 -9.16 -18.19
N PRO A 200 3.18 -9.55 -17.11
CA PRO A 200 3.57 -8.60 -16.06
C PRO A 200 4.42 -7.48 -16.63
N LYS A 201 4.05 -6.23 -16.31
CA LYS A 201 4.76 -5.04 -16.78
C LYS A 201 5.76 -4.59 -15.73
N LYS A 202 7.04 -4.64 -16.06
CA LYS A 202 8.15 -4.18 -15.20
C LYS A 202 8.12 -2.66 -15.02
N LEU A 203 8.26 -2.22 -13.78
CA LEU A 203 8.54 -0.85 -13.39
C LEU A 203 9.87 -0.80 -12.65
N VAL A 204 10.74 0.14 -13.04
CA VAL A 204 11.92 0.51 -12.24
C VAL A 204 11.71 1.94 -11.76
N THR A 205 11.69 2.12 -10.46
CA THR A 205 11.49 3.42 -9.82
C THR A 205 12.58 3.71 -8.80
N ARG A 206 12.62 4.94 -8.29
CA ARG A 206 13.58 5.34 -7.27
C ARG A 206 12.84 5.80 -6.02
N TYR A 207 13.20 5.22 -4.88
CA TYR A 207 12.65 5.58 -3.58
C TYR A 207 13.78 5.99 -2.64
N LYS A 208 13.81 7.27 -2.22
CA LYS A 208 14.86 7.84 -1.32
C LYS A 208 16.28 7.42 -1.73
N GLY A 209 16.59 7.52 -3.03
CA GLY A 209 17.92 7.19 -3.55
C GLY A 209 18.12 5.75 -4.01
N THR A 210 17.33 4.78 -3.54
CA THR A 210 17.44 3.36 -3.89
C THR A 210 16.55 3.02 -5.08
N PHE A 211 17.10 2.28 -6.06
CA PHE A 211 16.30 1.73 -7.15
C PHE A 211 15.49 0.52 -6.66
N ILE A 212 14.22 0.50 -7.02
CA ILE A 212 13.29 -0.60 -6.74
C ILE A 212 12.74 -1.09 -8.07
N THR A 213 12.80 -2.39 -8.28
CA THR A 213 12.12 -3.06 -9.39
C THR A 213 10.85 -3.73 -8.88
N ALA A 214 9.75 -3.50 -9.58
CA ALA A 214 8.43 -4.01 -9.22
C ALA A 214 7.62 -4.30 -10.49
N TRP A 215 6.49 -5.01 -10.37
CA TRP A 215 5.70 -5.45 -11.52
C TRP A 215 4.22 -5.16 -11.33
N TYR A 216 3.61 -4.61 -12.36
CA TYR A 216 2.17 -4.63 -12.55
C TYR A 216 1.74 -5.94 -13.20
N GLY A 217 0.50 -6.32 -13.04
CA GLY A 217 -0.05 -7.50 -13.68
C GLY A 217 -1.38 -7.92 -13.09
N THR A 218 -1.95 -8.95 -13.69
CA THR A 218 -3.14 -9.64 -13.21
C THR A 218 -2.73 -11.04 -12.77
N TYR A 219 -3.15 -11.43 -11.59
CA TYR A 219 -2.74 -12.67 -10.94
C TYR A 219 -3.94 -13.44 -10.42
N LYS A 220 -3.81 -14.76 -10.35
CA LYS A 220 -4.71 -15.65 -9.61
C LYS A 220 -4.16 -15.78 -8.19
N LEU A 221 -4.92 -15.37 -7.20
CA LEU A 221 -4.55 -15.46 -5.78
C LEU A 221 -5.52 -16.41 -5.07
N SER A 222 -5.00 -17.41 -4.34
CA SER A 222 -5.84 -18.34 -3.60
C SER A 222 -5.30 -18.65 -2.20
N GLY A 223 -6.22 -18.98 -1.29
CA GLY A 223 -5.93 -19.27 0.11
C GLY A 223 -7.17 -19.29 0.98
N GLU A 224 -6.99 -19.35 2.28
CA GLU A 224 -8.10 -19.18 3.22
C GLU A 224 -8.60 -17.73 3.20
N ARG A 225 -9.92 -17.52 3.31
CA ARG A 225 -10.56 -16.18 3.26
C ARG A 225 -9.89 -15.17 4.19
N LYS A 226 -9.64 -15.54 5.45
CA LYS A 226 -9.00 -14.68 6.45
C LYS A 226 -7.59 -14.21 6.03
N TYR A 227 -6.86 -15.02 5.25
CA TYR A 227 -5.54 -14.68 4.76
C TYR A 227 -5.58 -13.78 3.54
N LEU A 228 -6.56 -14.03 2.64
CA LEU A 228 -6.80 -13.17 1.49
C LEU A 228 -7.31 -11.79 1.92
N ASP A 229 -8.18 -11.76 2.94
CA ASP A 229 -8.67 -10.53 3.55
C ASP A 229 -7.52 -9.73 4.20
N PHE A 230 -6.66 -10.38 4.97
CA PHE A 230 -5.47 -9.75 5.53
C PHE A 230 -4.53 -9.18 4.44
N LEU A 231 -4.35 -9.90 3.33
CA LEU A 231 -3.55 -9.41 2.20
C LEU A 231 -4.24 -8.27 1.45
N TYR A 232 -5.56 -8.27 1.36
CA TYR A 232 -6.31 -7.15 0.79
C TYR A 232 -6.07 -5.85 1.58
N GLN A 233 -5.91 -5.96 2.89
CA GLN A 233 -5.66 -4.84 3.79
C GLN A 233 -4.17 -4.44 3.87
N THR A 234 -3.24 -5.39 3.73
CA THR A 234 -1.80 -5.17 3.94
C THR A 234 -0.94 -5.20 2.69
N GLY A 235 -1.50 -5.66 1.55
CA GLY A 235 -0.81 -5.77 0.27
C GLY A 235 0.03 -7.04 0.08
N LEU A 236 0.42 -7.28 -1.16
CA LEU A 236 1.30 -8.37 -1.57
C LEU A 236 2.77 -7.95 -1.55
N GLY A 237 3.66 -8.91 -1.26
CA GLY A 237 5.09 -8.71 -1.28
C GLY A 237 5.61 -7.70 -0.27
N ALA A 238 6.69 -7.03 -0.62
CA ALA A 238 7.42 -6.12 0.26
C ALA A 238 7.09 -4.64 -0.01
N LYS A 239 7.52 -3.76 0.91
CA LYS A 239 7.47 -2.29 0.78
C LYS A 239 6.05 -1.71 0.64
N ASN A 240 5.04 -2.36 1.24
CA ASN A 240 3.63 -1.94 1.12
C ASN A 240 3.41 -0.50 1.61
N ALA A 241 3.97 -0.12 2.76
CA ALA A 241 3.92 1.25 3.28
C ALA A 241 4.78 2.27 2.50
N GLN A 242 5.39 1.85 1.38
CA GLN A 242 6.10 2.70 0.42
C GLN A 242 5.33 2.80 -0.92
N GLY A 243 4.08 2.31 -0.97
CA GLY A 243 3.22 2.37 -2.16
C GLY A 243 3.44 1.22 -3.15
N PHE A 244 3.70 0.02 -2.63
CA PHE A 244 3.84 -1.21 -3.43
C PHE A 244 2.86 -2.29 -2.95
N GLY A 245 2.43 -3.14 -3.89
CA GLY A 245 1.71 -4.37 -3.59
C GLY A 245 0.20 -4.24 -3.36
N MET A 246 -0.40 -3.07 -3.55
CA MET A 246 -1.86 -2.93 -3.50
C MET A 246 -2.51 -3.53 -4.73
N PHE A 247 -3.61 -4.25 -4.54
CA PHE A 247 -4.39 -4.86 -5.62
C PHE A 247 -5.89 -4.58 -5.48
N GLU A 248 -6.58 -4.70 -6.58
CA GLU A 248 -8.04 -4.77 -6.64
C GLU A 248 -8.49 -6.18 -7.04
N ILE A 249 -9.69 -6.57 -6.67
CA ILE A 249 -10.35 -7.82 -7.05
C ILE A 249 -11.19 -7.53 -8.29
N LEU A 250 -11.10 -8.41 -9.31
CA LEU A 250 -11.78 -8.28 -10.61
C LEU A 250 -13.05 -9.09 -10.67
#